data_46aaa097404e8279c33ee1dbe8043e4b
#
_entry.id   46aaa097404e8279c33ee1dbe8043e4b
#
_cell.length_a   1.000
_cell.length_b   1.000
_cell.length_c   1.000
_cell.angle_alpha   90.00
_cell.angle_beta   90.00
_cell.angle_gamma   90.00
#
_symmetry.space_group_name_H-M   'P 1'
#
loop_
_entity.id
_entity.type
_entity.pdbx_description
1 polymer ?
#
loop_
_entity_poly.entity_id
_entity_poly.type
_entity_poly.pdbx_seq_one_letter_code
_entity_poly.pdbx_strand_id
1 'polypeptide(L)'
;MLDKEILLSHLKREDEKILGDKILDKVEMVISRKSEESTDFLNPHQRKIAKNIIKQISDVNFVEDGGYKRAERKRITIFPDYLFPDHVHTPVSILKVEGNFDFCRVNHRDYLGALMGLGIKRKLVGDLLVMDDFAQIIVSEELKDFIIM
;
A
#
# COMPACT_ATOMS: atom_id res chain seq x y z
N MET A 1 -9.00 1.74 27.35
CA MET A 1 -9.30 0.30 27.13
C MET A 1 -10.35 0.20 26.05
N LEU A 2 -10.13 -0.67 25.06
CA LEU A 2 -11.07 -0.88 23.96
C LEU A 2 -12.25 -1.74 24.43
N ASP A 3 -13.47 -1.31 24.09
CA ASP A 3 -14.65 -2.12 24.34
C ASP A 3 -14.80 -3.18 23.22
N LYS A 4 -14.21 -4.36 23.45
CA LYS A 4 -14.19 -5.46 22.50
C LYS A 4 -15.60 -5.97 22.16
N GLU A 5 -16.51 -5.97 23.12
CA GLU A 5 -17.88 -6.44 22.88
C GLU A 5 -18.61 -5.57 21.87
N ILE A 6 -18.50 -4.26 22.01
CA ILE A 6 -19.09 -3.32 21.05
C ILE A 6 -18.45 -3.44 19.67
N LEU A 7 -17.11 -3.47 19.62
CA LEU A 7 -16.37 -3.51 18.36
C LEU A 7 -16.61 -4.80 17.57
N LEU A 8 -16.86 -5.92 18.25
CA LEU A 8 -17.11 -7.22 17.64
C LEU A 8 -18.58 -7.59 17.50
N SER A 9 -19.50 -6.75 17.98
CA SER A 9 -20.95 -7.04 18.03
C SER A 9 -21.58 -7.36 16.67
N HIS A 10 -21.01 -6.86 15.57
CA HIS A 10 -21.49 -7.10 14.22
C HIS A 10 -21.01 -8.42 13.61
N LEU A 11 -20.05 -9.08 14.24
CA LEU A 11 -19.52 -10.35 13.76
C LEU A 11 -20.41 -11.50 14.26
N LYS A 12 -20.87 -12.35 13.34
CA LYS A 12 -21.80 -13.45 13.65
C LYS A 12 -21.11 -14.80 13.66
N ARG A 13 -20.11 -14.98 12.82
CA ARG A 13 -19.39 -16.24 12.66
C ARG A 13 -18.26 -16.35 13.67
N GLU A 14 -18.02 -17.57 14.16
CA GLU A 14 -16.96 -17.83 15.15
C GLU A 14 -15.56 -17.52 14.61
N ASP A 15 -15.28 -17.90 13.37
CA ASP A 15 -14.00 -17.60 12.70
C ASP A 15 -13.75 -16.08 12.56
N GLU A 16 -14.81 -15.30 12.30
CA GLU A 16 -14.74 -13.85 12.24
C GLU A 16 -14.48 -13.21 13.61
N LYS A 17 -15.10 -13.75 14.66
CA LYS A 17 -14.87 -13.30 16.04
C LYS A 17 -13.44 -13.57 16.48
N ILE A 18 -12.90 -14.75 16.19
CA ILE A 18 -11.51 -15.10 16.48
C ILE A 18 -10.55 -14.15 15.76
N LEU A 19 -10.81 -13.86 14.49
CA LEU A 19 -10.03 -12.87 13.74
C LEU A 19 -10.14 -11.49 14.38
N GLY A 20 -11.34 -11.07 14.72
CA GLY A 20 -11.60 -9.78 15.37
C GLY A 20 -10.83 -9.63 16.69
N ASP A 21 -10.84 -10.65 17.54
CA ASP A 21 -10.07 -10.66 18.78
C ASP A 21 -8.57 -10.50 18.53
N LYS A 22 -8.01 -11.22 17.56
CA LYS A 22 -6.60 -11.09 17.17
C LYS A 22 -6.26 -9.69 16.68
N ILE A 23 -7.14 -9.06 15.91
CA ILE A 23 -6.94 -7.70 15.43
C ILE A 23 -6.96 -6.72 16.59
N LEU A 24 -7.91 -6.84 17.51
CA LEU A 24 -8.00 -5.97 18.68
C LEU A 24 -6.81 -6.13 19.62
N ASP A 25 -6.30 -7.35 19.82
CA ASP A 25 -5.09 -7.58 20.60
C ASP A 25 -3.89 -6.84 19.98
N LYS A 26 -3.75 -6.88 18.66
CA LYS A 26 -2.70 -6.11 17.97
C LYS A 26 -2.89 -4.61 18.09
N VAL A 27 -4.11 -4.10 17.99
CA VAL A 27 -4.41 -2.70 18.22
C VAL A 27 -4.03 -2.26 19.65
N GLU A 28 -4.35 -3.06 20.65
CA GLU A 28 -3.96 -2.79 22.03
C GLU A 28 -2.43 -2.75 22.20
N MET A 29 -1.71 -3.66 21.53
CA MET A 29 -0.25 -3.65 21.51
C MET A 29 0.31 -2.37 20.88
N VAL A 30 -0.26 -1.94 19.76
CA VAL A 30 0.13 -0.69 19.08
C VAL A 30 -0.07 0.51 19.99
N ILE A 31 -1.22 0.62 20.64
CA ILE A 31 -1.53 1.73 21.54
C ILE A 31 -0.59 1.73 22.75
N SER A 32 -0.37 0.57 23.37
CA SER A 32 0.42 0.46 24.59
C SER A 32 1.91 0.63 24.36
N ARG A 33 2.44 0.06 23.26
CA ARG A 33 3.86 0.08 22.93
C ARG A 33 4.28 1.27 22.08
N LYS A 34 3.30 1.99 21.51
CA LYS A 34 3.53 3.11 20.57
C LYS A 34 4.38 2.70 19.37
N SER A 35 4.20 1.48 18.92
CA SER A 35 4.91 0.86 17.79
C SER A 35 3.93 0.19 16.86
N GLU A 36 4.36 -0.09 15.66
CA GLU A 36 3.55 -0.79 14.67
C GLU A 36 3.47 -2.30 14.94
N GLU A 37 2.37 -2.91 14.50
CA GLU A 37 2.14 -4.34 14.51
C GLU A 37 1.52 -4.80 13.19
N SER A 38 1.96 -5.93 12.68
CA SER A 38 1.43 -6.50 11.44
C SER A 38 0.60 -7.75 11.71
N THR A 39 -0.45 -7.93 10.93
CA THR A 39 -1.23 -9.17 10.90
C THR A 39 -0.50 -10.26 10.12
N ASP A 40 -0.98 -11.48 10.23
CA ASP A 40 -0.69 -12.51 9.25
C ASP A 40 -1.25 -12.12 7.87
N PHE A 41 -0.88 -12.86 6.83
CA PHE A 41 -1.45 -12.67 5.51
C PHE A 41 -2.93 -13.04 5.50
N LEU A 42 -3.77 -12.10 5.11
CA LEU A 42 -5.22 -12.21 5.13
C LEU A 42 -5.78 -12.28 3.69
N ASN A 43 -6.86 -13.05 3.53
CA ASN A 43 -7.64 -13.00 2.30
C ASN A 43 -8.48 -11.71 2.22
N PRO A 44 -9.10 -11.38 1.06
CA PRO A 44 -9.88 -10.15 0.91
C PRO A 44 -11.01 -9.99 1.92
N HIS A 45 -11.72 -11.05 2.26
CA HIS A 45 -12.81 -11.02 3.23
C HIS A 45 -12.31 -10.72 4.64
N GLN A 46 -11.24 -11.38 5.06
CA GLN A 46 -10.59 -11.14 6.36
C GLN A 46 -10.06 -9.71 6.48
N ARG A 47 -9.45 -9.18 5.40
CA ARG A 47 -8.99 -7.78 5.36
C ARG A 47 -10.14 -6.79 5.52
N LYS A 48 -11.29 -7.06 4.89
CA LYS A 48 -12.46 -6.20 5.03
C LYS A 48 -12.93 -6.13 6.49
N ILE A 49 -12.99 -7.27 7.17
CA ILE A 49 -13.36 -7.35 8.59
C ILE A 49 -12.35 -6.56 9.44
N ALA A 50 -11.06 -6.82 9.26
CA ALA A 50 -9.99 -6.16 10.01
C ALA A 50 -10.02 -4.64 9.81
N LYS A 51 -10.15 -4.16 8.58
CA LYS A 51 -10.25 -2.73 8.27
C LYS A 51 -11.47 -2.07 8.91
N ASN A 52 -12.60 -2.74 8.91
CA ASN A 52 -13.83 -2.21 9.53
C ASN A 52 -13.68 -2.06 11.05
N ILE A 53 -12.98 -2.98 11.69
CA ILE A 53 -12.69 -2.89 13.12
C ILE A 53 -11.73 -1.74 13.41
N ILE A 54 -10.60 -1.67 12.69
CA ILE A 54 -9.56 -0.65 12.92
C ILE A 54 -10.10 0.77 12.67
N LYS A 55 -10.94 0.96 11.66
CA LYS A 55 -11.55 2.26 11.35
C LYS A 55 -12.44 2.84 12.44
N GLN A 56 -12.90 2.02 13.36
CA GLN A 56 -13.71 2.47 14.51
C GLN A 56 -12.84 3.00 15.65
N ILE A 57 -11.52 2.89 15.55
CA ILE A 57 -10.57 3.26 16.61
C ILE A 57 -9.75 4.46 16.13
N SER A 58 -9.88 5.60 16.83
CA SER A 58 -9.29 6.87 16.42
C SER A 58 -7.78 6.96 16.61
N ASP A 59 -7.22 6.18 17.53
CA ASP A 59 -5.81 6.30 17.94
C ASP A 59 -4.84 5.54 17.06
N VAL A 60 -5.35 4.80 16.08
CA VAL A 60 -4.56 3.97 15.17
C VAL A 60 -4.96 4.17 13.71
N ASN A 61 -4.02 3.89 12.85
CA ASN A 61 -4.23 3.85 11.40
C ASN A 61 -3.67 2.54 10.84
N PHE A 62 -3.86 2.27 9.57
CA PHE A 62 -3.37 1.06 8.95
C PHE A 62 -3.00 1.25 7.49
N VAL A 63 -2.13 0.37 7.00
CA VAL A 63 -1.84 0.19 5.57
C VAL A 63 -1.91 -1.28 5.21
N GLU A 64 -2.25 -1.56 3.95
CA GLU A 64 -2.13 -2.91 3.38
C GLU A 64 -0.78 -3.03 2.68
N ASP A 65 -0.03 -4.07 3.01
CA ASP A 65 1.25 -4.34 2.38
C ASP A 65 1.41 -5.82 1.96
N GLY A 66 2.43 -6.06 1.17
CA GLY A 66 2.73 -7.40 0.67
C GLY A 66 1.92 -7.82 -0.54
N GLY A 67 2.35 -8.88 -1.19
CA GLY A 67 1.57 -9.54 -2.22
C GLY A 67 1.73 -9.01 -3.65
N TYR A 68 2.86 -8.44 -4.01
CA TYR A 68 3.12 -8.05 -5.41
C TYR A 68 2.94 -9.20 -6.40
N LYS A 69 3.29 -10.42 -6.01
CA LYS A 69 3.15 -11.62 -6.84
C LYS A 69 1.84 -12.41 -6.59
N ARG A 70 1.15 -12.14 -5.48
CA ARG A 70 -0.11 -12.79 -5.09
C ARG A 70 -1.05 -11.77 -4.49
N ALA A 71 -1.76 -11.04 -5.35
CA ALA A 71 -2.72 -10.01 -4.97
C ALA A 71 -3.82 -10.48 -4.00
N GLU A 72 -4.01 -11.79 -3.84
CA GLU A 72 -5.04 -12.39 -3.00
C GLU A 72 -4.72 -12.36 -1.52
N ARG A 73 -3.45 -12.33 -1.13
CA ARG A 73 -3.03 -12.33 0.28
C ARG A 73 -2.13 -11.16 0.59
N LYS A 74 -2.63 -10.24 1.40
CA LYS A 74 -1.89 -9.11 1.95
C LYS A 74 -2.00 -9.14 3.46
N ARG A 75 -1.07 -8.53 4.14
CA ARG A 75 -1.17 -8.25 5.57
C ARG A 75 -1.61 -6.82 5.80
N ILE A 76 -2.08 -6.55 7.00
CA ILE A 76 -2.42 -5.21 7.47
C ILE A 76 -1.39 -4.84 8.53
N THR A 77 -0.74 -3.71 8.35
CA THR A 77 0.13 -3.11 9.35
C THR A 77 -0.62 -2.00 10.05
N ILE A 78 -0.76 -2.12 11.35
CA ILE A 78 -1.44 -1.18 12.25
C ILE A 78 -0.37 -0.35 12.94
N PHE A 79 -0.55 0.95 13.00
CA PHE A 79 0.39 1.88 13.61
C PHE A 79 -0.35 3.02 14.31
N PRO A 80 0.28 3.68 15.30
CA PRO A 80 -0.30 4.87 15.90
C PRO A 80 -0.62 5.93 14.84
N ASP A 81 -1.71 6.65 14.99
CA ASP A 81 -2.21 7.65 14.02
C ASP A 81 -1.21 8.78 13.71
N TYR A 82 -0.26 9.02 14.61
CA TYR A 82 0.79 10.04 14.47
C TYR A 82 2.11 9.52 13.87
N LEU A 83 2.21 8.22 13.55
CA LEU A 83 3.40 7.60 12.98
C LEU A 83 3.10 6.97 11.61
N PHE A 84 4.11 6.99 10.74
CA PHE A 84 4.14 6.15 9.55
C PHE A 84 5.01 4.91 9.81
N PRO A 85 4.57 3.73 9.41
CA PRO A 85 5.35 2.51 9.60
C PRO A 85 6.62 2.53 8.75
N ASP A 86 7.77 2.40 9.39
CA ASP A 86 9.08 2.47 8.72
C ASP A 86 9.34 1.32 7.76
N HIS A 87 8.69 0.17 7.98
CA HIS A 87 8.90 -1.02 7.15
C HIS A 87 7.91 -1.17 5.97
N VAL A 88 6.89 -0.31 5.89
CA VAL A 88 5.98 -0.33 4.76
C VAL A 88 6.58 0.51 3.64
N HIS A 89 7.64 -0.01 3.06
CA HIS A 89 8.22 0.55 1.86
C HIS A 89 7.67 -0.17 0.64
N THR A 90 7.06 0.59 -0.24
CA THR A 90 6.88 0.11 -1.61
C THR A 90 8.20 0.33 -2.33
N PRO A 91 8.94 -0.73 -2.67
CA PRO A 91 10.20 -0.57 -3.37
C PRO A 91 9.93 0.10 -4.72
N VAL A 92 10.58 1.24 -4.93
CA VAL A 92 10.47 2.02 -6.16
C VAL A 92 11.84 2.27 -6.77
N SER A 93 11.86 2.39 -8.09
CA SER A 93 13.02 2.85 -8.85
C SER A 93 12.71 4.16 -9.51
N ILE A 94 13.71 5.03 -9.60
CA ILE A 94 13.63 6.25 -10.39
C ILE A 94 14.33 5.99 -11.71
N LEU A 95 13.58 6.03 -12.80
CA LEU A 95 14.12 5.91 -14.14
C LEU A 95 14.37 7.31 -14.71
N LYS A 96 15.54 7.52 -15.27
CA LYS A 96 15.86 8.71 -16.04
C LYS A 96 15.75 8.38 -17.52
N VAL A 97 14.93 9.14 -18.24
CA VAL A 97 14.79 9.05 -19.68
C VAL A 97 15.49 10.25 -20.28
N GLU A 98 16.55 10.00 -21.02
CA GLU A 98 17.31 11.00 -21.76
C GLU A 98 17.08 10.85 -23.26
N GLY A 99 17.02 11.95 -23.97
CA GLY A 99 16.85 11.89 -25.42
C GLY A 99 17.01 13.27 -26.04
N ASN A 100 17.15 13.31 -27.35
CA ASN A 100 17.14 14.56 -28.09
C ASN A 100 15.70 14.88 -28.47
N PHE A 101 15.09 15.81 -27.73
CA PHE A 101 13.70 16.24 -27.92
C PHE A 101 13.59 17.55 -28.71
N ASP A 102 14.63 17.93 -29.45
CA ASP A 102 14.69 19.20 -30.21
C ASP A 102 13.55 19.32 -31.24
N PHE A 103 12.99 18.21 -31.68
CA PHE A 103 11.96 18.19 -32.73
C PHE A 103 10.53 18.08 -32.20
N CYS A 104 10.31 17.70 -30.95
CA CYS A 104 8.98 17.69 -30.35
C CYS A 104 9.04 17.83 -28.82
N ARG A 105 8.12 18.62 -28.27
CA ARG A 105 7.96 18.74 -26.84
C ARG A 105 7.16 17.56 -26.33
N VAL A 106 7.85 16.67 -25.62
CA VAL A 106 7.24 15.52 -24.94
C VAL A 106 6.74 15.96 -23.57
N ASN A 107 5.52 15.65 -23.26
CA ASN A 107 4.87 16.03 -22.01
C ASN A 107 4.53 14.79 -21.15
N HIS A 108 3.99 15.01 -19.95
CA HIS A 108 3.61 13.93 -19.02
C HIS A 108 2.68 12.88 -19.65
N ARG A 109 1.74 13.31 -20.49
CA ARG A 109 0.77 12.40 -21.14
C ARG A 109 1.45 11.50 -22.15
N ASP A 110 2.45 11.99 -22.84
CA ASP A 110 3.19 11.22 -23.85
C ASP A 110 3.98 10.08 -23.17
N TYR A 111 4.69 10.37 -22.08
CA TYR A 111 5.40 9.37 -21.30
C TYR A 111 4.44 8.35 -20.68
N LEU A 112 3.37 8.83 -20.05
CA LEU A 112 2.38 7.96 -19.43
C LEU A 112 1.69 7.08 -20.47
N GLY A 113 1.33 7.65 -21.61
CA GLY A 113 0.72 6.92 -22.73
C GLY A 113 1.66 5.84 -23.30
N ALA A 114 2.96 6.13 -23.42
CA ALA A 114 3.95 5.15 -23.85
C ALA A 114 4.07 3.98 -22.86
N LEU A 115 4.14 4.25 -21.57
CA LEU A 115 4.20 3.22 -20.52
C LEU A 115 2.94 2.35 -20.51
N MET A 116 1.77 2.97 -20.63
CA MET A 116 0.50 2.23 -20.70
C MET A 116 0.34 1.44 -21.99
N GLY A 117 0.90 1.95 -23.09
CA GLY A 117 0.99 1.24 -24.37
C GLY A 117 1.82 -0.06 -24.30
N LEU A 118 2.78 -0.12 -23.38
CA LEU A 118 3.53 -1.34 -23.05
C LEU A 118 2.75 -2.31 -22.14
N GLY A 119 1.52 -2.01 -21.79
CA GLY A 119 0.70 -2.82 -20.88
C GLY A 119 0.96 -2.58 -19.40
N ILE A 120 1.73 -1.55 -19.05
CA ILE A 120 2.02 -1.21 -17.65
C ILE A 120 0.79 -0.59 -17.00
N LYS A 121 0.38 -1.12 -15.86
CA LYS A 121 -0.78 -0.60 -15.12
C LYS A 121 -0.44 0.74 -14.46
N ARG A 122 -1.33 1.73 -14.56
CA ARG A 122 -1.14 3.08 -13.99
C ARG A 122 -0.71 3.07 -12.51
N LYS A 123 -1.22 2.16 -11.72
CA LYS A 123 -0.91 2.03 -10.28
C LYS A 123 0.56 1.66 -9.98
N LEU A 124 1.30 1.17 -10.98
CA LEU A 124 2.72 0.80 -10.85
C LEU A 124 3.65 1.95 -11.25
N VAL A 125 3.09 3.06 -11.73
CA VAL A 125 3.80 4.28 -12.09
C VAL A 125 3.44 5.36 -11.07
N GLY A 126 4.45 5.91 -10.42
CA GLY A 126 4.28 7.01 -9.46
C GLY A 126 4.28 8.37 -10.14
N ASP A 127 5.05 9.27 -9.59
CA ASP A 127 5.17 10.62 -10.10
C ASP A 127 6.11 10.70 -11.31
N LEU A 128 5.97 11.76 -12.08
CA LEU A 128 6.64 11.96 -13.35
C LEU A 128 7.09 13.41 -13.46
N LEU A 129 8.40 13.63 -13.46
CA LEU A 129 9.01 14.93 -13.62
C LEU A 129 9.56 15.06 -15.04
N VAL A 130 9.02 15.99 -15.81
CA VAL A 130 9.46 16.25 -17.19
C VAL A 130 10.23 17.57 -17.24
N MET A 131 11.47 17.50 -17.69
CA MET A 131 12.36 18.63 -17.94
C MET A 131 12.58 18.79 -19.45
N ASP A 132 13.34 19.78 -19.84
CA ASP A 132 13.55 20.08 -21.28
C ASP A 132 14.34 18.97 -22.01
N ASP A 133 15.31 18.36 -21.34
CA ASP A 133 16.27 17.42 -21.93
C ASP A 133 16.20 16.01 -21.30
N PHE A 134 15.43 15.82 -20.22
CA PHE A 134 15.23 14.53 -19.59
C PHE A 134 13.89 14.45 -18.86
N ALA A 135 13.49 13.24 -18.54
CA ALA A 135 12.39 13.00 -17.60
C ALA A 135 12.80 12.01 -16.51
N GLN A 136 12.23 12.18 -15.34
CA GLN A 136 12.35 11.21 -14.24
C GLN A 136 10.99 10.57 -13.96
N ILE A 137 10.96 9.27 -13.86
CA ILE A 137 9.74 8.49 -13.67
C ILE A 137 9.94 7.59 -12.46
N ILE A 138 9.07 7.71 -11.47
CA ILE A 138 9.02 6.79 -10.35
C ILE A 138 8.17 5.59 -10.76
N VAL A 139 8.76 4.40 -10.70
CA VAL A 139 8.08 3.15 -11.04
C VAL A 139 8.26 2.13 -9.93
N SER A 140 7.37 1.14 -9.85
CA SER A 140 7.58 -0.02 -9.00
C SER A 140 8.89 -0.72 -9.37
N GLU A 141 9.68 -1.13 -8.37
CA GLU A 141 11.00 -1.78 -8.59
C GLU A 141 10.91 -2.99 -9.52
N GLU A 142 9.81 -3.73 -9.48
CA GLU A 142 9.57 -4.88 -10.35
C GLU A 142 9.50 -4.55 -11.85
N LEU A 143 9.24 -3.27 -12.19
CA LEU A 143 9.14 -2.82 -13.58
C LEU A 143 10.46 -2.29 -14.15
N LYS A 144 11.44 -2.04 -13.31
CA LYS A 144 12.71 -1.44 -13.71
C LYS A 144 13.35 -2.17 -14.88
N ASP A 145 13.58 -3.46 -14.74
CA ASP A 145 14.25 -4.26 -15.75
C ASP A 145 13.42 -4.43 -17.03
N PHE A 146 12.10 -4.42 -16.90
CA PHE A 146 11.19 -4.47 -18.04
C PHE A 146 11.21 -3.19 -18.89
N ILE A 147 11.36 -2.03 -18.27
CA ILE A 147 11.33 -0.74 -18.97
C ILE A 147 12.70 -0.41 -19.58
N ILE A 148 13.79 -0.86 -18.98
CA ILE A 148 15.16 -0.57 -19.43
C ILE A 148 15.56 -1.44 -20.65
N MET A 149 14.89 -2.54 -20.90
CA MET A 149 15.15 -3.37 -22.10
C MET A 149 14.80 -2.63 -23.38
#